data_d94a65ee16f6fd8bd6aaf560276c1fc9
#
_entry.id   d94a65ee16f6fd8bd6aaf560276c1fc9
#
_cell.length_a   1.000
_cell.length_b   1.000
_cell.length_c   1.000
_cell.angle_alpha   90.00
_cell.angle_beta   90.00
_cell.angle_gamma   90.00
#
_symmetry.space_group_name_H-M   'P 1'
#
loop_
_entity.id
_entity.type
_entity.pdbx_description
1 polymer ?
#
loop_
_entity_poly.entity_id
_entity_poly.type
_entity_poly.pdbx_seq_one_letter_code
_entity_poly.pdbx_strand_id
1 'polypeptide(L)'
;TDLNSGSLAALAGGFTGVCTMPNTNPPIDSPESIRYIIDRSEECPINIFPIGAVTKSQKGKEITEMGTMINEGAIAFSDDGVPIGDAKVMQNALEYSSMFDIPIINHAEDECLKCDGVMHMGKVSTNLGLPSSPGITESSMVHRDLEIAVHAGARLHVPHVSSFRSVEHIKALKKKSEKISAEVTAHHLFFTDEDLVSVSYTHLRAHETPEQRV
;
A
#
# COMPACT_ATOMS: atom_id res chain seq x y z
N THR A 1 -3.43 -10.05 16.21
CA THR A 1 -4.81 -10.03 15.68
C THR A 1 -4.92 -11.15 14.66
N ASP A 2 -5.90 -12.04 14.82
CA ASP A 2 -6.21 -13.06 13.84
C ASP A 2 -7.33 -12.59 12.88
N LEU A 3 -7.63 -13.37 11.84
CA LEU A 3 -8.66 -13.02 10.86
C LEU A 3 -10.04 -12.83 11.51
N ASN A 4 -10.39 -13.65 12.49
CA ASN A 4 -11.69 -13.59 13.14
C ASN A 4 -11.85 -12.31 13.96
N SER A 5 -10.88 -11.97 14.82
CA SER A 5 -10.94 -10.74 15.62
C SER A 5 -10.88 -9.48 14.75
N GLY A 6 -10.09 -9.51 13.66
CA GLY A 6 -10.02 -8.41 12.69
C GLY A 6 -11.35 -8.22 11.94
N SER A 7 -11.97 -9.33 11.52
CA SER A 7 -13.26 -9.29 10.81
C SER A 7 -14.40 -8.81 11.70
N LEU A 8 -14.41 -9.19 12.98
CA LEU A 8 -15.39 -8.69 13.97
C LEU A 8 -15.23 -7.16 14.20
N ALA A 9 -14.00 -6.67 14.28
CA ALA A 9 -13.74 -5.25 14.40
C ALA A 9 -14.21 -4.47 13.15
N ALA A 10 -13.95 -5.01 11.96
CA ALA A 10 -14.42 -4.43 10.71
C ALA A 10 -15.96 -4.42 10.62
N LEU A 11 -16.61 -5.52 11.00
CA LEU A 11 -18.07 -5.60 11.08
C LEU A 11 -18.64 -4.55 12.02
N ALA A 12 -18.04 -4.37 13.20
CA ALA A 12 -18.44 -3.33 14.16
C ALA A 12 -18.29 -1.92 13.60
N GLY A 13 -17.32 -1.71 12.68
CA GLY A 13 -17.14 -0.47 11.91
C GLY A 13 -18.08 -0.32 10.71
N GLY A 14 -18.96 -1.30 10.45
CA GLY A 14 -19.91 -1.26 9.32
C GLY A 14 -19.36 -1.79 7.99
N PHE A 15 -18.19 -2.43 7.97
CA PHE A 15 -17.63 -3.03 6.76
C PHE A 15 -18.23 -4.42 6.50
N THR A 16 -18.59 -4.70 5.26
CA THR A 16 -19.10 -6.00 4.79
C THR A 16 -18.04 -6.86 4.12
N GLY A 17 -16.89 -6.31 3.88
CA GLY A 17 -15.72 -6.98 3.31
C GLY A 17 -14.47 -6.18 3.51
N VAL A 18 -13.33 -6.87 3.64
CA VAL A 18 -12.00 -6.26 3.79
C VAL A 18 -10.96 -7.01 2.97
N CYS A 19 -9.93 -6.27 2.52
CA CYS A 19 -8.75 -6.87 1.92
C CYS A 19 -7.68 -7.09 3.00
N THR A 20 -6.99 -8.25 2.95
CA THR A 20 -5.87 -8.53 3.85
C THR A 20 -4.56 -8.29 3.13
N MET A 21 -3.69 -7.45 3.72
CA MET A 21 -2.37 -7.19 3.17
C MET A 21 -1.40 -8.35 3.41
N PRO A 22 -0.40 -8.53 2.53
CA PRO A 22 0.49 -9.69 2.56
C PRO A 22 1.63 -9.61 3.59
N ASN A 23 1.79 -8.49 4.28
CA ASN A 23 2.86 -8.21 5.24
C ASN A 23 2.73 -8.95 6.57
N THR A 24 2.48 -10.23 6.50
CA THR A 24 2.39 -11.15 7.65
C THR A 24 3.72 -11.88 7.88
N ASN A 25 3.81 -12.68 8.93
CA ASN A 25 4.96 -13.53 9.19
C ASN A 25 4.52 -15.01 9.30
N PRO A 26 4.80 -15.85 8.28
CA PRO A 26 5.45 -15.53 7.00
C PRO A 26 4.58 -14.64 6.10
N PRO A 27 5.17 -13.94 5.09
CA PRO A 27 4.40 -13.14 4.15
C PRO A 27 3.54 -14.02 3.23
N ILE A 28 2.46 -13.43 2.70
CA ILE A 28 1.54 -14.12 1.78
C ILE A 28 2.11 -14.05 0.36
N ASP A 29 3.10 -14.87 0.06
CA ASP A 29 3.85 -14.85 -1.19
C ASP A 29 3.81 -16.17 -1.99
N SER A 30 2.89 -17.06 -1.60
CA SER A 30 2.69 -18.35 -2.26
C SER A 30 1.20 -18.71 -2.40
N PRO A 31 0.82 -19.62 -3.33
CA PRO A 31 -0.55 -20.08 -3.47
C PRO A 31 -1.08 -20.74 -2.20
N GLU A 32 -0.24 -21.48 -1.45
CA GLU A 32 -0.63 -22.13 -0.20
C GLU A 32 -1.02 -21.10 0.86
N SER A 33 -0.31 -19.97 0.93
CA SER A 33 -0.63 -18.89 1.88
C SER A 33 -1.94 -18.19 1.53
N ILE A 34 -2.26 -18.02 0.24
CA ILE A 34 -3.55 -17.50 -0.22
C ILE A 34 -4.66 -18.48 0.16
N ARG A 35 -4.50 -19.76 -0.16
CA ARG A 35 -5.48 -20.81 0.18
C ARG A 35 -5.75 -20.85 1.68
N TYR A 36 -4.71 -20.75 2.51
CA TYR A 36 -4.86 -20.69 3.96
C TYR A 36 -5.76 -19.54 4.41
N ILE A 37 -5.62 -18.35 3.81
CA ILE A 37 -6.48 -17.19 4.13
C ILE A 37 -7.92 -17.46 3.68
N ILE A 38 -8.13 -18.00 2.48
CA ILE A 38 -9.47 -18.34 1.96
C ILE A 38 -10.17 -19.35 2.87
N ASP A 39 -9.50 -20.45 3.22
CA ASP A 39 -10.08 -21.49 4.09
C ASP A 39 -10.47 -20.92 5.46
N ARG A 40 -9.61 -20.05 6.03
CA ARG A 40 -9.90 -19.39 7.32
C ARG A 40 -10.98 -18.32 7.23
N SER A 41 -11.19 -17.75 6.06
CA SER A 41 -12.20 -16.71 5.87
C SER A 41 -13.63 -17.23 5.96
N GLU A 42 -13.86 -18.53 5.77
CA GLU A 42 -15.18 -19.17 5.89
C GLU A 42 -15.79 -19.01 7.29
N GLU A 43 -14.95 -18.88 8.32
CA GLU A 43 -15.38 -18.67 9.71
C GLU A 43 -15.61 -17.19 10.06
N CYS A 44 -15.32 -16.28 9.15
CA CYS A 44 -15.41 -14.83 9.37
C CYS A 44 -16.82 -14.29 9.07
N PRO A 45 -17.31 -13.31 9.85
CA PRO A 45 -18.66 -12.76 9.66
C PRO A 45 -18.80 -11.81 8.46
N ILE A 46 -17.69 -11.47 7.81
CA ILE A 46 -17.62 -10.61 6.61
C ILE A 46 -16.73 -11.25 5.55
N ASN A 47 -16.82 -10.77 4.31
CA ASN A 47 -15.96 -11.26 3.23
C ASN A 47 -14.50 -10.84 3.45
N ILE A 48 -13.58 -11.78 3.27
CA ILE A 48 -12.13 -11.54 3.32
C ILE A 48 -11.55 -11.77 1.93
N PHE A 49 -10.82 -10.77 1.43
CA PHE A 49 -10.21 -10.81 0.12
C PHE A 49 -8.68 -10.76 0.27
N PRO A 50 -7.94 -11.85 -0.01
CA PRO A 50 -6.50 -11.86 0.16
C PRO A 50 -5.79 -11.06 -0.94
N ILE A 51 -4.83 -10.23 -0.53
CA ILE A 51 -3.84 -9.60 -1.39
C ILE A 51 -2.55 -10.39 -1.23
N GLY A 52 -1.95 -10.82 -2.35
CA GLY A 52 -0.68 -11.51 -2.36
C GLY A 52 0.51 -10.55 -2.42
N ALA A 53 1.70 -11.00 -2.00
CA ALA A 53 2.91 -10.22 -2.18
C ALA A 53 3.31 -10.15 -3.67
N VAL A 54 3.79 -8.98 -4.10
CA VAL A 54 4.35 -8.79 -5.45
C VAL A 54 5.67 -9.52 -5.57
N THR A 55 6.53 -9.41 -4.54
CA THR A 55 7.85 -10.01 -4.55
C THR A 55 8.01 -11.08 -3.46
N LYS A 56 8.81 -12.10 -3.75
CA LYS A 56 9.11 -13.18 -2.82
C LYS A 56 9.73 -12.62 -1.53
N SER A 57 9.12 -13.01 -0.40
CA SER A 57 9.48 -12.52 0.93
C SER A 57 9.47 -10.99 1.05
N GLN A 58 8.73 -10.29 0.17
CA GLN A 58 8.65 -8.83 0.11
C GLN A 58 10.03 -8.14 0.03
N LYS A 59 10.98 -8.74 -0.74
CA LYS A 59 12.37 -8.26 -0.83
C LYS A 59 12.62 -7.33 -2.02
N GLY A 60 11.61 -7.04 -2.85
CA GLY A 60 11.72 -6.14 -3.99
C GLY A 60 12.63 -6.65 -5.12
N LYS A 61 12.91 -7.98 -5.22
CA LYS A 61 13.89 -8.55 -6.17
C LYS A 61 13.30 -9.50 -7.19
N GLU A 62 12.51 -10.44 -6.76
CA GLU A 62 11.95 -11.51 -7.57
C GLU A 62 10.44 -11.53 -7.40
N ILE A 63 9.70 -11.46 -8.51
CA ILE A 63 8.23 -11.49 -8.46
C ILE A 63 7.72 -12.88 -8.06
N THR A 64 6.55 -12.90 -7.44
CA THR A 64 5.85 -14.12 -7.03
C THR A 64 5.16 -14.79 -8.22
N GLU A 65 4.68 -16.02 -8.01
CA GLU A 65 3.87 -16.78 -8.98
C GLU A 65 2.42 -16.27 -8.99
N MET A 66 2.20 -15.01 -9.43
CA MET A 66 0.89 -14.34 -9.36
C MET A 66 -0.23 -15.18 -9.97
N GLY A 67 0.01 -15.83 -11.13
CA GLY A 67 -1.02 -16.61 -11.82
C GLY A 67 -1.56 -17.77 -10.98
N THR A 68 -0.69 -18.47 -10.24
CA THR A 68 -1.10 -19.56 -9.34
C THR A 68 -1.81 -19.02 -8.10
N MET A 69 -1.33 -17.88 -7.56
CA MET A 69 -1.97 -17.22 -6.41
C MET A 69 -3.35 -16.68 -6.76
N ILE A 70 -3.57 -16.17 -7.99
CA ILE A 70 -4.89 -15.75 -8.48
C ILE A 70 -5.85 -16.95 -8.53
N ASN A 71 -5.39 -18.12 -8.99
CA ASN A 71 -6.23 -19.32 -9.02
C ASN A 71 -6.67 -19.76 -7.61
N GLU A 72 -5.90 -19.43 -6.58
CA GLU A 72 -6.26 -19.67 -5.17
C GLU A 72 -7.10 -18.55 -4.54
N GLY A 73 -7.37 -17.46 -5.26
CA GLY A 73 -8.27 -16.41 -4.82
C GLY A 73 -7.62 -15.06 -4.47
N ALA A 74 -6.35 -14.83 -4.81
CA ALA A 74 -5.76 -13.51 -4.68
C ALA A 74 -6.45 -12.52 -5.63
N ILE A 75 -6.81 -11.34 -5.12
CA ILE A 75 -7.53 -10.30 -5.89
C ILE A 75 -6.67 -9.12 -6.31
N ALA A 76 -5.51 -8.98 -5.71
CA ALA A 76 -4.52 -7.92 -5.95
C ALA A 76 -3.14 -8.38 -5.46
N PHE A 77 -2.10 -7.58 -5.76
CA PHE A 77 -0.76 -7.81 -5.25
C PHE A 77 -0.15 -6.52 -4.70
N SER A 78 0.54 -6.65 -3.56
CA SER A 78 1.21 -5.54 -2.87
C SER A 78 2.40 -6.06 -2.09
N ASP A 79 3.42 -5.23 -1.88
CA ASP A 79 4.44 -5.51 -0.86
C ASP A 79 4.24 -4.66 0.40
N ASP A 80 3.09 -4.09 0.59
CA ASP A 80 2.60 -3.18 1.64
C ASP A 80 3.63 -2.82 2.73
N GLY A 81 3.83 -1.52 2.94
CA GLY A 81 4.84 -0.98 3.84
C GLY A 81 6.28 -1.05 3.27
N VAL A 82 6.54 -1.88 2.24
CA VAL A 82 7.83 -1.96 1.54
C VAL A 82 7.63 -1.51 0.09
N PRO A 83 8.28 -0.42 -0.35
CA PRO A 83 8.15 0.04 -1.72
C PRO A 83 8.92 -0.87 -2.70
N ILE A 84 8.37 -1.07 -3.89
CA ILE A 84 9.12 -1.71 -4.98
C ILE A 84 10.06 -0.68 -5.61
N GLY A 85 11.26 -0.58 -5.06
CA GLY A 85 12.26 0.43 -5.46
C GLY A 85 12.81 0.21 -6.86
N ASP A 86 13.03 -1.04 -7.27
CA ASP A 86 13.57 -1.39 -8.59
C ASP A 86 12.50 -1.24 -9.68
N ALA A 87 12.72 -0.29 -10.60
CA ALA A 87 11.81 -0.01 -11.71
C ALA A 87 11.63 -1.21 -12.66
N LYS A 88 12.66 -2.08 -12.82
CA LYS A 88 12.54 -3.28 -13.67
C LYS A 88 11.68 -4.34 -13.01
N VAL A 89 11.79 -4.52 -11.70
CA VAL A 89 10.92 -5.42 -10.94
C VAL A 89 9.46 -4.93 -11.02
N MET A 90 9.22 -3.63 -10.84
CA MET A 90 7.89 -3.03 -11.00
C MET A 90 7.34 -3.23 -12.41
N GLN A 91 8.14 -3.01 -13.44
CA GLN A 91 7.74 -3.25 -14.83
C GLN A 91 7.33 -4.71 -15.05
N ASN A 92 8.17 -5.66 -14.63
CA ASN A 92 7.89 -7.09 -14.77
C ASN A 92 6.60 -7.48 -14.03
N ALA A 93 6.38 -6.94 -12.82
CA ALA A 93 5.18 -7.20 -12.04
C ALA A 93 3.92 -6.67 -12.74
N LEU A 94 3.97 -5.45 -13.26
CA LEU A 94 2.86 -4.84 -13.99
C LEU A 94 2.57 -5.55 -15.31
N GLU A 95 3.59 -5.91 -16.08
CA GLU A 95 3.43 -6.69 -17.31
C GLU A 95 2.80 -8.06 -17.02
N TYR A 96 3.26 -8.75 -15.96
CA TYR A 96 2.70 -10.05 -15.59
C TYR A 96 1.27 -9.94 -15.07
N SER A 97 0.98 -8.99 -14.18
CA SER A 97 -0.38 -8.78 -13.66
C SER A 97 -1.38 -8.36 -14.73
N SER A 98 -0.93 -7.66 -15.78
CA SER A 98 -1.77 -7.23 -16.90
C SER A 98 -2.41 -8.39 -17.66
N MET A 99 -1.74 -9.55 -17.70
CA MET A 99 -2.25 -10.77 -18.33
C MET A 99 -3.54 -11.29 -17.67
N PHE A 100 -3.75 -10.96 -16.40
CA PHE A 100 -4.89 -11.39 -15.60
C PHE A 100 -5.86 -10.25 -15.27
N ASP A 101 -5.55 -9.04 -15.72
CA ASP A 101 -6.28 -7.80 -15.39
C ASP A 101 -6.40 -7.54 -13.87
N ILE A 102 -5.39 -7.93 -13.08
CA ILE A 102 -5.32 -7.82 -11.62
C ILE A 102 -4.46 -6.60 -11.24
N PRO A 103 -4.88 -5.78 -10.24
CA PRO A 103 -4.14 -4.59 -9.85
C PRO A 103 -2.88 -4.91 -9.03
N ILE A 104 -1.83 -4.13 -9.27
CA ILE A 104 -0.71 -3.95 -8.36
C ILE A 104 -1.02 -2.74 -7.48
N ILE A 105 -0.76 -2.87 -6.17
CA ILE A 105 -0.89 -1.82 -5.17
C ILE A 105 0.52 -1.55 -4.63
N ASN A 106 1.10 -0.37 -4.89
CA ASN A 106 2.46 -0.08 -4.45
C ASN A 106 2.47 1.01 -3.37
N HIS A 107 3.11 0.72 -2.24
CA HIS A 107 3.46 1.71 -1.23
C HIS A 107 4.54 2.64 -1.81
N ALA A 108 4.12 3.77 -2.38
CA ALA A 108 5.01 4.65 -3.12
C ALA A 108 5.77 5.59 -2.18
N GLU A 109 6.85 5.11 -1.61
CA GLU A 109 7.71 5.89 -0.72
C GLU A 109 9.18 5.55 -0.99
N ASP A 110 9.93 6.48 -1.61
CA ASP A 110 11.35 6.27 -1.88
C ASP A 110 12.17 6.29 -0.58
N GLU A 111 12.71 5.14 -0.19
CA GLU A 111 13.43 4.96 1.06
C GLU A 111 14.69 5.82 1.16
N CYS A 112 15.36 6.09 0.03
CA CYS A 112 16.55 6.93 0.00
C CYS A 112 16.21 8.40 0.23
N LEU A 113 15.07 8.87 -0.30
CA LEU A 113 14.60 10.24 -0.13
C LEU A 113 13.89 10.45 1.20
N LYS A 114 13.24 9.41 1.75
CA LYS A 114 12.56 9.46 3.04
C LYS A 114 13.55 9.72 4.18
N CYS A 115 14.71 9.07 4.15
CA CYS A 115 15.66 9.07 5.29
C CYS A 115 14.95 8.66 6.59
N ASP A 116 15.22 9.39 7.68
CA ASP A 116 14.59 9.17 9.00
C ASP A 116 13.38 10.11 9.23
N GLY A 117 12.76 10.61 8.16
CA GLY A 117 11.65 11.55 8.25
C GLY A 117 10.41 10.93 8.93
N VAL A 118 9.88 11.63 9.94
CA VAL A 118 8.71 11.21 10.72
C VAL A 118 7.46 12.04 10.41
N MET A 119 7.62 13.10 9.60
CA MET A 119 6.52 13.95 9.14
C MET A 119 6.88 14.63 7.81
N HIS A 120 5.91 15.33 7.22
CA HIS A 120 6.14 16.09 6.01
C HIS A 120 7.15 17.23 6.22
N MET A 121 8.07 17.41 5.26
CA MET A 121 9.04 18.50 5.28
C MET A 121 8.35 19.83 4.95
N GLY A 122 8.39 20.77 5.91
CA GLY A 122 7.78 22.07 5.75
C GLY A 122 8.03 22.99 6.93
N LYS A 123 7.26 24.07 7.00
CA LYS A 123 7.37 25.06 8.09
C LYS A 123 7.13 24.44 9.47
N VAL A 124 6.17 23.53 9.56
CA VAL A 124 5.80 22.87 10.83
C VAL A 124 6.92 21.98 11.32
N SER A 125 7.46 21.10 10.47
CA SER A 125 8.58 20.22 10.85
C SER A 125 9.81 21.01 11.28
N THR A 126 10.10 22.11 10.59
CA THR A 126 11.21 23.01 10.96
C THR A 126 10.99 23.64 12.34
N ASN A 127 9.79 24.15 12.61
CA ASN A 127 9.46 24.76 13.90
C ASN A 127 9.49 23.77 15.05
N LEU A 128 9.08 22.51 14.81
CA LEU A 128 9.10 21.43 15.81
C LEU A 128 10.48 20.78 15.97
N GLY A 129 11.43 21.06 15.06
CA GLY A 129 12.76 20.43 15.08
C GLY A 129 12.72 18.92 14.82
N LEU A 130 11.70 18.43 14.10
CA LEU A 130 11.54 17.01 13.82
C LEU A 130 12.16 16.63 12.47
N PRO A 131 12.77 15.43 12.37
CA PRO A 131 13.18 14.88 11.08
C PRO A 131 11.98 14.81 10.13
N SER A 132 12.20 15.19 8.87
CA SER A 132 11.09 15.33 7.93
C SER A 132 11.41 14.75 6.55
N SER A 133 10.39 14.24 5.88
CA SER A 133 10.45 13.66 4.55
C SER A 133 9.86 14.61 3.52
N PRO A 134 10.56 14.89 2.41
CA PRO A 134 10.04 15.77 1.37
C PRO A 134 8.93 15.08 0.56
N GLY A 135 7.93 15.82 0.10
CA GLY A 135 6.81 15.27 -0.70
C GLY A 135 7.24 14.60 -2.01
N ILE A 136 8.47 14.85 -2.47
CA ILE A 136 9.04 14.16 -3.65
C ILE A 136 9.30 12.67 -3.37
N THR A 137 9.43 12.27 -2.12
CA THR A 137 9.57 10.87 -1.69
C THR A 137 8.45 10.00 -2.23
N GLU A 138 7.23 10.49 -2.14
CA GLU A 138 6.04 9.83 -2.70
C GLU A 138 5.90 10.12 -4.19
N SER A 139 5.93 11.41 -4.59
CA SER A 139 5.52 11.80 -5.93
C SER A 139 6.43 11.33 -7.06
N SER A 140 7.74 11.14 -6.81
CA SER A 140 8.66 10.59 -7.80
C SER A 140 8.37 9.11 -8.09
N MET A 141 8.10 8.32 -7.06
CA MET A 141 7.76 6.91 -7.20
C MET A 141 6.38 6.72 -7.81
N VAL A 142 5.38 7.49 -7.37
CA VAL A 142 4.05 7.51 -7.97
C VAL A 142 4.13 7.82 -9.46
N HIS A 143 4.88 8.85 -9.86
CA HIS A 143 5.01 9.20 -11.28
C HIS A 143 5.66 8.08 -12.09
N ARG A 144 6.76 7.51 -11.60
CA ARG A 144 7.43 6.36 -12.23
C ARG A 144 6.48 5.20 -12.45
N ASP A 145 5.76 4.80 -11.41
CA ASP A 145 4.88 3.62 -11.44
C ASP A 145 3.68 3.82 -12.37
N LEU A 146 3.13 5.02 -12.38
CA LEU A 146 2.05 5.38 -13.29
C LEU A 146 2.46 5.32 -14.76
N GLU A 147 3.67 5.82 -15.12
CA GLU A 147 4.18 5.74 -16.48
C GLU A 147 4.44 4.29 -16.91
N ILE A 148 4.99 3.45 -16.01
CA ILE A 148 5.18 2.03 -16.28
C ILE A 148 3.83 1.32 -16.45
N ALA A 149 2.85 1.61 -15.60
CA ALA A 149 1.52 0.99 -15.68
C ALA A 149 0.79 1.34 -16.99
N VAL A 150 0.86 2.60 -17.42
CA VAL A 150 0.31 3.03 -18.72
C VAL A 150 1.01 2.32 -19.87
N HIS A 151 2.34 2.21 -19.82
CA HIS A 151 3.13 1.51 -20.84
C HIS A 151 2.77 0.02 -20.93
N ALA A 152 2.65 -0.65 -19.77
CA ALA A 152 2.29 -2.07 -19.69
C ALA A 152 0.80 -2.36 -19.93
N GLY A 153 -0.06 -1.33 -19.99
CA GLY A 153 -1.51 -1.49 -20.04
C GLY A 153 -2.07 -2.20 -18.81
N ALA A 154 -1.41 -2.05 -17.65
CA ALA A 154 -1.71 -2.75 -16.40
C ALA A 154 -2.60 -1.93 -15.47
N ARG A 155 -3.25 -2.62 -14.52
CA ARG A 155 -3.95 -1.97 -13.40
C ARG A 155 -2.96 -1.59 -12.31
N LEU A 156 -2.97 -0.32 -11.94
CA LEU A 156 -2.20 0.19 -10.79
C LEU A 156 -3.15 0.93 -9.84
N HIS A 157 -3.04 0.61 -8.57
CA HIS A 157 -3.69 1.34 -7.49
C HIS A 157 -2.64 2.05 -6.64
N VAL A 158 -2.80 3.36 -6.43
CA VAL A 158 -1.93 4.18 -5.58
C VAL A 158 -2.66 4.42 -4.26
N PRO A 159 -2.26 3.73 -3.16
CA PRO A 159 -2.92 3.84 -1.86
C PRO A 159 -2.48 5.11 -1.11
N HIS A 160 -3.29 5.53 -0.14
CA HIS A 160 -2.99 6.57 0.86
C HIS A 160 -2.20 7.79 0.34
N VAL A 161 -2.62 8.34 -0.82
CA VAL A 161 -1.96 9.51 -1.43
C VAL A 161 -1.94 10.69 -0.47
N SER A 162 -0.76 11.25 -0.20
CA SER A 162 -0.57 12.37 0.71
C SER A 162 0.03 13.62 0.05
N SER A 163 0.77 13.47 -1.06
CA SER A 163 1.42 14.57 -1.75
C SER A 163 0.54 15.22 -2.82
N PHE A 164 0.48 16.54 -2.83
CA PHE A 164 -0.22 17.29 -3.89
C PHE A 164 0.30 16.97 -5.30
N ARG A 165 1.63 16.80 -5.45
CA ARG A 165 2.23 16.43 -6.74
C ARG A 165 1.81 15.04 -7.21
N SER A 166 1.65 14.08 -6.30
CA SER A 166 1.11 12.76 -6.62
C SER A 166 -0.29 12.87 -7.20
N VAL A 167 -1.15 13.71 -6.62
CA VAL A 167 -2.49 13.98 -7.14
C VAL A 167 -2.45 14.54 -8.56
N GLU A 168 -1.51 15.47 -8.85
CA GLU A 168 -1.36 16.02 -10.22
C GLU A 168 -0.94 14.94 -11.22
N HIS A 169 0.04 14.08 -10.86
CA HIS A 169 0.48 12.97 -11.70
C HIS A 169 -0.65 11.97 -11.95
N ILE A 170 -1.39 11.59 -10.91
CA ILE A 170 -2.53 10.68 -11.01
C ILE A 170 -3.61 11.28 -11.92
N LYS A 171 -3.98 12.55 -11.73
CA LYS A 171 -4.97 13.24 -12.60
C LYS A 171 -4.56 13.27 -14.08
N ALA A 172 -3.27 13.50 -14.35
CA ALA A 172 -2.76 13.56 -15.70
C ALA A 172 -2.81 12.20 -16.42
N LEU A 173 -2.38 11.13 -15.72
CA LEU A 173 -2.24 9.80 -16.31
C LEU A 173 -3.55 9.00 -16.26
N LYS A 174 -4.45 9.25 -15.30
CA LYS A 174 -5.80 8.69 -15.29
C LYS A 174 -6.62 9.07 -16.53
N LYS A 175 -6.31 10.21 -17.16
CA LYS A 175 -6.92 10.58 -18.46
C LYS A 175 -6.44 9.70 -19.63
N LYS A 176 -5.27 9.06 -19.50
CA LYS A 176 -4.68 8.17 -20.50
C LYS A 176 -5.07 6.70 -20.29
N SER A 177 -5.43 6.31 -19.08
CA SER A 177 -5.79 4.93 -18.75
C SER A 177 -6.83 4.87 -17.63
N GLU A 178 -7.94 4.17 -17.88
CA GLU A 178 -8.97 3.88 -16.89
C GLU A 178 -8.51 2.83 -15.86
N LYS A 179 -7.38 2.17 -16.11
CA LYS A 179 -6.80 1.15 -15.23
C LYS A 179 -6.03 1.71 -14.03
N ILE A 180 -5.94 3.04 -13.93
CA ILE A 180 -5.32 3.74 -12.81
C ILE A 180 -6.38 4.10 -11.78
N SER A 181 -6.15 3.73 -10.53
CA SER A 181 -6.96 4.15 -9.38
C SER A 181 -6.08 4.63 -8.24
N ALA A 182 -6.66 5.40 -7.33
CA ALA A 182 -5.96 5.90 -6.16
C ALA A 182 -6.95 6.14 -5.02
N GLU A 183 -6.45 6.15 -3.80
CA GLU A 183 -7.23 6.45 -2.62
C GLU A 183 -6.47 7.36 -1.65
N VAL A 184 -7.22 7.93 -0.72
CA VAL A 184 -6.71 8.67 0.44
C VAL A 184 -7.32 8.07 1.70
N THR A 185 -6.60 8.17 2.83
CA THR A 185 -7.16 7.78 4.13
C THR A 185 -8.05 8.90 4.67
N ALA A 186 -8.95 8.55 5.60
CA ALA A 186 -9.74 9.55 6.34
C ALA A 186 -8.84 10.57 7.07
N HIS A 187 -7.66 10.12 7.53
CA HIS A 187 -6.68 10.98 8.19
C HIS A 187 -6.15 12.07 7.24
N HIS A 188 -5.81 11.73 6.00
CA HIS A 188 -5.32 12.70 5.00
C HIS A 188 -6.39 13.70 4.56
N LEU A 189 -7.68 13.36 4.72
CA LEU A 189 -8.79 14.30 4.43
C LEU A 189 -9.09 15.24 5.59
N PHE A 190 -8.75 14.83 6.81
CA PHE A 190 -9.18 15.56 8.03
C PHE A 190 -8.03 16.29 8.72
N PHE A 191 -6.85 15.68 8.81
CA PHE A 191 -5.69 16.24 9.50
C PHE A 191 -4.70 16.89 8.55
N THR A 192 -4.00 17.90 9.07
CA THR A 192 -2.85 18.56 8.45
C THR A 192 -1.62 18.43 9.35
N ASP A 193 -0.44 18.80 8.86
CA ASP A 193 0.77 18.84 9.69
C ASP A 193 0.68 19.87 10.83
N GLU A 194 -0.20 20.89 10.74
CA GLU A 194 -0.44 21.86 11.79
C GLU A 194 -1.10 21.23 13.03
N ASP A 195 -1.87 20.17 12.87
CA ASP A 195 -2.50 19.46 13.99
C ASP A 195 -1.46 18.82 14.93
N LEU A 196 -0.26 18.52 14.42
CA LEU A 196 0.86 18.02 15.23
C LEU A 196 1.39 19.01 16.25
N VAL A 197 1.20 20.30 16.04
CA VAL A 197 1.65 21.37 16.97
C VAL A 197 0.89 21.30 18.29
N SER A 198 -0.37 20.90 18.26
CA SER A 198 -1.26 20.86 19.43
C SER A 198 -1.26 19.52 20.17
N VAL A 199 -0.66 18.47 19.57
CA VAL A 199 -0.68 17.10 20.12
C VAL A 199 0.68 16.79 20.77
N SER A 200 0.68 16.36 22.05
CA SER A 200 1.92 15.92 22.69
C SER A 200 2.45 14.66 21.98
N TYR A 201 3.76 14.56 21.85
CA TYR A 201 4.48 13.44 21.24
C TYR A 201 4.04 12.04 21.75
N THR A 202 3.63 11.94 23.01
CA THR A 202 3.11 10.71 23.61
C THR A 202 1.75 10.28 23.02
N HIS A 203 0.94 11.21 22.53
CA HIS A 203 -0.37 10.92 21.96
C HIS A 203 -0.28 10.31 20.58
N LEU A 204 0.65 10.76 19.75
CA LEU A 204 0.89 10.20 18.41
C LEU A 204 1.48 8.79 18.46
N ARG A 205 2.32 8.51 19.45
CA ARG A 205 2.90 7.16 19.65
C ARG A 205 1.94 6.16 20.28
N ALA A 206 0.89 6.60 20.95
CA ALA A 206 -0.08 5.69 21.59
C ALA A 206 -0.89 4.85 20.57
N HIS A 207 -0.90 5.24 19.30
CA HIS A 207 -1.58 4.53 18.22
C HIS A 207 -0.64 3.70 17.32
N GLU A 208 0.67 3.86 17.47
CA GLU A 208 1.67 3.05 16.80
C GLU A 208 2.25 2.05 17.80
N THR A 209 1.67 0.87 17.87
CA THR A 209 2.33 -0.24 18.58
C THR A 209 3.57 -0.69 17.78
N PRO A 210 4.60 -1.26 18.44
CA PRO A 210 5.77 -1.82 17.74
C PRO A 210 5.39 -2.84 16.67
N GLU A 211 4.24 -3.51 16.81
CA GLU A 211 3.69 -4.46 15.84
C GLU A 211 3.09 -3.79 14.61
N GLN A 212 2.82 -2.50 14.62
CA GLN A 212 2.36 -1.71 13.47
C GLN A 212 3.52 -1.06 12.72
N ARG A 213 4.75 -1.23 13.19
CA ARG A 213 6.00 -0.89 12.52
C ARG A 213 6.57 -2.13 11.84
N VAL A 214 5.82 -2.72 10.96
CA VAL A 214 6.30 -3.80 10.09
C VAL A 214 6.27 -3.29 8.68
#